data_cb9b9a14dee75c846c86b6eddf8b670c
#
_entry.id   cb9b9a14dee75c846c86b6eddf8b670c
#
_cell.length_a   1.000
_cell.length_b   1.000
_cell.length_c   1.000
_cell.angle_alpha   90.00
_cell.angle_beta   90.00
_cell.angle_gamma   90.00
#
_symmetry.space_group_name_H-M   'P 1'
#
loop_
_entity.id
_entity.type
_entity.pdbx_description
1 polymer ?
#
loop_
_entity_poly.entity_id
_entity_poly.type
_entity_poly.pdbx_seq_one_letter_code
_entity_poly.pdbx_strand_id
1 'polypeptide(L)'
;MISLEEIDQVVQSGPFEPTWDSLSHQVCPDWYRDAKFGMFIHWGVYSVPAFGSEWYSRNMYIQGNPCYDYHREHFGDQARFGYKDLIPLFTADQFDPASWLDLFQKAGAQYLFPVAEHHDGFQMYASTLSPYNSLEMGPRRDVLGELREEAEKRGLHFCTSSHRAEHQFFFSHGKEFTSDIPQEVPRDSLYWPAEPEPKDHFDLTSKPYPSKEFLEDWLLRTCELVRDYQPELLYFDWWIQHESFRPYLMRFLAYYYNLAAQEDRKVAVCYKQDALPFGSGIVEMERGGYGETQAFPWQMDTAIARNSWCYTQDLAYKTSKELLQNLVDVVAKNGNLLLNIGPKADGTIPEQDQDILTEIGDWLAVNGEAIYQSRPWRVSSDGPTEAQEGSFSDGQAPLYTSQDFRYTMRDGFLYAIQLEPSGRTEELTLPSLAYDLKQPRILHARIQKVELLGESQLLSWSQDETGLHLQLPACRKKQPRVLRLSF
;
A
#
# COMPACT_ATOMS: atom_id res chain seq x y z
N MET A 1 16.03 -7.73 24.31
CA MET A 1 16.42 -8.05 22.90
C MET A 1 15.81 -9.39 22.55
N ILE A 2 15.13 -9.52 21.41
CA ILE A 2 14.57 -10.78 20.92
C ILE A 2 15.69 -11.76 20.53
N SER A 3 15.44 -13.07 20.66
CA SER A 3 16.39 -14.12 20.30
C SER A 3 15.76 -15.18 19.39
N LEU A 4 16.59 -15.91 18.66
CA LEU A 4 16.13 -17.03 17.82
C LEU A 4 15.46 -18.14 18.63
N GLU A 5 15.92 -18.35 19.89
CA GLU A 5 15.32 -19.32 20.81
C GLU A 5 13.89 -18.91 21.23
N GLU A 6 13.71 -17.62 21.55
CA GLU A 6 12.38 -17.07 21.87
C GLU A 6 11.40 -17.21 20.67
N ILE A 7 11.89 -16.95 19.45
CA ILE A 7 11.10 -17.16 18.24
C ILE A 7 10.69 -18.63 18.09
N ASP A 8 11.62 -19.57 18.28
CA ASP A 8 11.35 -21.00 18.19
C ASP A 8 10.34 -21.48 19.24
N GLN A 9 10.41 -20.94 20.46
CA GLN A 9 9.43 -21.26 21.52
C GLN A 9 8.00 -20.86 21.11
N VAL A 10 7.82 -19.67 20.54
CA VAL A 10 6.51 -19.21 20.04
C VAL A 10 6.04 -20.05 18.85
N VAL A 11 6.92 -20.35 17.90
CA VAL A 11 6.62 -21.22 16.74
C VAL A 11 6.16 -22.62 17.21
N GLN A 12 6.80 -23.19 18.23
CA GLN A 12 6.45 -24.52 18.76
C GLN A 12 5.17 -24.54 19.61
N SER A 13 4.75 -23.39 20.13
CA SER A 13 3.61 -23.31 21.07
C SER A 13 2.26 -23.07 20.43
N GLY A 14 2.21 -22.74 19.16
CA GLY A 14 0.98 -22.26 18.55
C GLY A 14 0.32 -23.22 17.57
N PRO A 15 -0.85 -22.86 17.02
CA PRO A 15 -1.58 -23.69 16.07
C PRO A 15 -0.94 -23.71 14.68
N PHE A 16 -0.07 -22.74 14.35
CA PHE A 16 0.58 -22.67 13.04
C PHE A 16 1.99 -23.26 13.09
N GLU A 17 2.27 -24.22 12.23
CA GLU A 17 3.61 -24.78 12.00
C GLU A 17 4.30 -24.00 10.87
N PRO A 18 5.66 -23.96 10.82
CA PRO A 18 6.41 -23.29 9.77
C PRO A 18 6.42 -24.13 8.47
N THR A 19 5.24 -24.48 7.99
CA THR A 19 4.98 -25.23 6.75
C THR A 19 3.89 -24.53 5.96
N TRP A 20 3.99 -24.57 4.64
CA TRP A 20 2.99 -23.92 3.79
C TRP A 20 1.59 -24.51 3.95
N ASP A 21 1.49 -25.80 4.22
CA ASP A 21 0.22 -26.47 4.48
C ASP A 21 -0.48 -25.83 5.71
N SER A 22 0.23 -25.70 6.82
CA SER A 22 -0.31 -25.07 8.02
C SER A 22 -0.60 -23.56 7.81
N LEU A 23 0.33 -22.83 7.20
CA LEU A 23 0.23 -21.38 7.01
C LEU A 23 -0.88 -20.98 6.04
N SER A 24 -1.27 -21.85 5.10
CA SER A 24 -2.37 -21.60 4.17
C SER A 24 -3.76 -21.58 4.83
N HIS A 25 -3.87 -21.97 6.09
CA HIS A 25 -5.11 -21.87 6.89
C HIS A 25 -5.30 -20.48 7.53
N GLN A 26 -4.38 -19.55 7.31
CA GLN A 26 -4.54 -18.16 7.78
C GLN A 26 -5.75 -17.51 7.09
N VAL A 27 -6.56 -16.81 7.89
CA VAL A 27 -7.77 -16.15 7.40
C VAL A 27 -7.54 -14.64 7.39
N CYS A 28 -7.78 -14.02 6.24
CA CYS A 28 -7.78 -12.56 6.10
C CYS A 28 -8.76 -11.93 7.12
N PRO A 29 -8.35 -10.94 7.93
CA PRO A 29 -9.22 -10.28 8.89
C PRO A 29 -10.48 -9.70 8.23
N ASP A 30 -11.64 -9.89 8.87
CA ASP A 30 -12.93 -9.43 8.33
C ASP A 30 -12.96 -7.91 8.16
N TRP A 31 -12.39 -7.18 9.13
CA TRP A 31 -12.32 -5.72 9.05
C TRP A 31 -11.62 -5.23 7.79
N TYR A 32 -10.57 -5.93 7.34
CA TYR A 32 -9.83 -5.54 6.13
C TYR A 32 -10.70 -5.65 4.88
N ARG A 33 -11.55 -6.69 4.79
CA ARG A 33 -12.50 -6.84 3.68
C ARG A 33 -13.55 -5.72 3.62
N ASP A 34 -13.79 -5.05 4.75
CA ASP A 34 -14.76 -3.96 4.90
C ASP A 34 -14.14 -2.57 4.75
N ALA A 35 -12.88 -2.43 5.08
CA ALA A 35 -12.15 -1.16 5.15
C ALA A 35 -11.96 -0.46 3.80
N LYS A 36 -11.60 -1.18 2.74
CA LYS A 36 -11.48 -0.74 1.35
C LYS A 36 -10.42 0.32 1.03
N PHE A 37 -10.11 1.23 1.96
CA PHE A 37 -9.19 2.35 1.73
C PHE A 37 -8.28 2.56 2.93
N GLY A 38 -6.97 2.62 2.68
CA GLY A 38 -5.95 2.87 3.67
C GLY A 38 -4.86 3.82 3.17
N MET A 39 -4.03 4.30 4.13
CA MET A 39 -2.91 5.19 3.85
C MET A 39 -1.59 4.44 3.96
N PHE A 40 -0.72 4.59 2.97
CA PHE A 40 0.67 4.18 3.01
C PHE A 40 1.55 5.41 3.25
N ILE A 41 2.65 5.28 3.98
CA ILE A 41 3.50 6.42 4.33
C ILE A 41 4.95 6.04 4.08
N HIS A 42 5.54 6.55 2.96
CA HIS A 42 6.97 6.44 2.71
C HIS A 42 7.69 7.67 3.26
N TRP A 43 8.23 7.53 4.47
CA TRP A 43 8.90 8.59 5.17
C TRP A 43 10.12 8.06 5.94
N GLY A 44 11.26 8.72 5.79
CA GLY A 44 12.52 8.30 6.38
C GLY A 44 13.67 9.22 5.98
N VAL A 45 14.90 8.78 6.22
CA VAL A 45 16.13 9.54 5.93
C VAL A 45 16.22 9.90 4.43
N TYR A 46 15.71 9.06 3.55
CA TYR A 46 15.62 9.33 2.10
C TYR A 46 14.74 10.53 1.73
N SER A 47 13.93 11.07 2.63
CA SER A 47 13.19 12.31 2.42
C SER A 47 14.06 13.57 2.58
N VAL A 48 15.27 13.46 3.16
CA VAL A 48 16.18 14.59 3.37
C VAL A 48 16.70 15.18 2.06
N PRO A 49 17.24 14.37 1.12
CA PRO A 49 17.69 14.91 -0.16
C PRO A 49 16.57 15.50 -1.00
N ALA A 50 15.35 15.00 -0.85
CA ALA A 50 14.18 15.38 -1.63
C ALA A 50 14.45 15.31 -3.15
N PHE A 51 15.18 14.28 -3.60
CA PHE A 51 15.64 14.10 -4.98
C PHE A 51 15.64 12.62 -5.39
N GLY A 52 15.26 12.35 -6.64
CA GLY A 52 15.23 11.00 -7.19
C GLY A 52 14.03 10.21 -6.67
N SER A 53 14.25 9.39 -5.66
CA SER A 53 13.21 8.58 -5.01
C SER A 53 13.70 8.04 -3.66
N GLU A 54 12.94 7.18 -3.02
CA GLU A 54 13.32 6.40 -1.83
C GLU A 54 14.56 5.49 -2.08
N TRP A 55 14.92 5.28 -3.33
CA TRP A 55 16.16 4.59 -3.75
C TRP A 55 17.39 5.49 -3.72
N TYR A 56 17.26 6.74 -3.29
CA TYR A 56 18.40 7.68 -3.21
C TYR A 56 19.60 7.11 -2.47
N SER A 57 19.38 6.42 -1.36
CA SER A 57 20.43 5.83 -0.51
C SER A 57 21.34 4.85 -1.26
N ARG A 58 20.82 4.10 -2.24
CA ARG A 58 21.58 3.26 -3.15
C ARG A 58 22.16 4.07 -4.33
N ASN A 59 21.31 4.86 -4.95
CA ASN A 59 21.64 5.53 -6.21
C ASN A 59 22.74 6.60 -6.06
N MET A 60 22.88 7.20 -4.87
CA MET A 60 23.96 8.14 -4.57
C MET A 60 25.36 7.50 -4.59
N TYR A 61 25.47 6.18 -4.55
CA TYR A 61 26.72 5.44 -4.65
C TYR A 61 26.97 4.85 -6.04
N ILE A 62 26.10 5.08 -7.02
CA ILE A 62 26.27 4.59 -8.39
C ILE A 62 26.84 5.70 -9.25
N GLN A 63 28.10 5.61 -9.65
CA GLN A 63 28.75 6.59 -10.54
C GLN A 63 27.98 6.69 -11.87
N GLY A 64 27.66 7.92 -12.28
CA GLY A 64 26.85 8.20 -13.48
C GLY A 64 25.33 8.20 -13.25
N ASN A 65 24.85 7.85 -12.05
CA ASN A 65 23.46 8.07 -11.68
C ASN A 65 23.24 9.54 -11.29
N PRO A 66 22.12 10.20 -11.66
CA PRO A 66 21.85 11.58 -11.26
C PRO A 66 21.95 11.83 -9.74
N CYS A 67 21.57 10.86 -8.90
CA CYS A 67 21.68 10.97 -7.44
C CYS A 67 23.16 11.06 -6.97
N TYR A 68 24.09 10.43 -7.67
CA TYR A 68 25.52 10.50 -7.36
C TYR A 68 26.06 11.93 -7.52
N ASP A 69 25.76 12.56 -8.65
CA ASP A 69 26.22 13.92 -8.95
C ASP A 69 25.49 14.94 -8.06
N TYR A 70 24.17 14.79 -7.88
CA TYR A 70 23.38 15.61 -6.96
C TYR A 70 23.93 15.59 -5.54
N HIS A 71 24.30 14.41 -5.03
CA HIS A 71 24.86 14.26 -3.70
C HIS A 71 26.17 15.04 -3.55
N ARG A 72 27.06 14.91 -4.52
CA ARG A 72 28.35 15.63 -4.52
C ARG A 72 28.20 17.14 -4.55
N GLU A 73 27.21 17.63 -5.29
CA GLU A 73 26.94 19.05 -5.44
C GLU A 73 26.35 19.66 -4.16
N HIS A 74 25.42 18.93 -3.50
CA HIS A 74 24.64 19.49 -2.37
C HIS A 74 25.16 19.10 -0.99
N PHE A 75 25.79 17.93 -0.86
CA PHE A 75 26.25 17.40 0.44
C PHE A 75 27.77 17.15 0.47
N GLY A 76 28.42 17.03 -0.68
CA GLY A 76 29.83 16.80 -0.78
C GLY A 76 30.21 15.39 -1.26
N ASP A 77 31.51 15.08 -1.19
CA ASP A 77 32.04 13.78 -1.64
C ASP A 77 31.59 12.66 -0.72
N GLN A 78 31.14 11.54 -1.29
CA GLN A 78 30.64 10.37 -0.55
C GLN A 78 31.69 9.75 0.41
N ALA A 79 32.98 10.03 0.23
CA ALA A 79 33.99 9.61 1.16
C ALA A 79 34.04 10.44 2.45
N ARG A 80 33.40 11.61 2.46
CA ARG A 80 33.38 12.56 3.59
C ARG A 80 32.01 12.76 4.19
N PHE A 81 30.99 12.64 3.36
CA PHE A 81 29.60 12.77 3.74
C PHE A 81 28.82 11.67 3.02
N GLY A 82 28.50 10.60 3.71
CA GLY A 82 27.76 9.46 3.19
C GLY A 82 26.28 9.51 3.56
N TYR A 83 25.55 8.45 3.23
CA TYR A 83 24.12 8.39 3.50
C TYR A 83 23.78 8.52 4.99
N LYS A 84 24.53 7.85 5.87
CA LYS A 84 24.31 7.92 7.33
C LYS A 84 24.45 9.34 7.89
N ASP A 85 25.21 10.21 7.21
CA ASP A 85 25.43 11.60 7.63
C ASP A 85 24.21 12.48 7.32
N LEU A 86 23.23 11.97 6.56
CA LEU A 86 21.90 12.59 6.38
C LEU A 86 20.98 12.37 7.60
N ILE A 87 21.23 11.36 8.45
CA ILE A 87 20.36 11.03 9.58
C ILE A 87 20.13 12.24 10.52
N PRO A 88 21.13 13.03 10.91
CA PRO A 88 20.92 14.21 11.74
C PRO A 88 20.10 15.33 11.09
N LEU A 89 19.96 15.30 9.74
CA LEU A 89 19.16 16.25 8.97
C LEU A 89 17.70 15.80 8.83
N PHE A 90 17.41 14.55 9.17
CA PHE A 90 16.05 14.04 9.31
C PHE A 90 15.51 14.42 10.67
N THR A 91 15.01 15.65 10.79
CA THR A 91 14.71 16.26 12.09
C THR A 91 13.31 15.96 12.62
N ALA A 92 12.33 15.79 11.71
CA ALA A 92 10.91 15.59 12.06
C ALA A 92 10.38 16.60 13.10
N ASP A 93 10.93 17.81 13.14
CA ASP A 93 10.60 18.84 14.15
C ASP A 93 9.20 19.43 13.98
N GLN A 94 8.55 19.21 12.84
CA GLN A 94 7.16 19.55 12.56
C GLN A 94 6.23 18.32 12.56
N PHE A 95 6.75 17.14 12.92
CA PHE A 95 5.95 15.93 12.95
C PHE A 95 4.92 15.97 14.09
N ASP A 96 3.67 15.99 13.70
CA ASP A 96 2.51 15.90 14.59
C ASP A 96 1.63 14.71 14.16
N PRO A 97 1.77 13.55 14.81
CA PRO A 97 1.03 12.36 14.45
C PRO A 97 -0.49 12.54 14.60
N ALA A 98 -0.95 13.38 15.53
CA ALA A 98 -2.37 13.66 15.69
C ALA A 98 -2.94 14.38 14.46
N SER A 99 -2.26 15.41 13.98
CA SER A 99 -2.68 16.14 12.76
C SER A 99 -2.64 15.24 11.52
N TRP A 100 -1.64 14.33 11.42
CA TRP A 100 -1.58 13.37 10.32
C TRP A 100 -2.79 12.44 10.31
N LEU A 101 -3.11 11.85 11.46
CA LEU A 101 -4.22 10.91 11.58
C LEU A 101 -5.58 11.60 11.40
N ASP A 102 -5.73 12.86 11.81
CA ASP A 102 -6.92 13.67 11.54
C ASP A 102 -7.12 13.89 10.04
N LEU A 103 -6.03 14.17 9.29
CA LEU A 103 -6.08 14.28 7.83
C LEU A 103 -6.46 12.95 7.18
N PHE A 104 -5.88 11.82 7.60
CA PHE A 104 -6.18 10.49 7.06
C PHE A 104 -7.61 10.06 7.33
N GLN A 105 -8.10 10.31 8.54
CA GLN A 105 -9.49 10.04 8.89
C GLN A 105 -10.45 10.91 8.08
N LYS A 106 -10.12 12.20 7.89
CA LYS A 106 -10.88 13.12 7.02
C LYS A 106 -10.86 12.65 5.57
N ALA A 107 -9.74 12.11 5.07
CA ALA A 107 -9.63 11.52 3.76
C ALA A 107 -10.47 10.24 3.60
N GLY A 108 -10.96 9.65 4.70
CA GLY A 108 -11.78 8.44 4.71
C GLY A 108 -10.99 7.15 4.92
N ALA A 109 -9.70 7.22 5.21
CA ALA A 109 -8.89 6.03 5.47
C ALA A 109 -9.40 5.27 6.71
N GLN A 110 -9.33 3.93 6.63
CA GLN A 110 -9.74 3.03 7.72
C GLN A 110 -8.53 2.35 8.38
N TYR A 111 -7.39 2.36 7.72
CA TYR A 111 -6.14 1.76 8.20
C TYR A 111 -4.94 2.52 7.64
N LEU A 112 -3.78 2.32 8.25
CA LEU A 112 -2.53 2.94 7.81
C LEU A 112 -1.36 1.95 7.84
N PHE A 113 -0.41 2.13 6.91
CA PHE A 113 0.84 1.42 6.79
C PHE A 113 2.02 2.43 6.78
N PRO A 114 2.52 2.92 7.91
CA PRO A 114 3.81 3.58 7.93
C PRO A 114 4.92 2.56 7.64
N VAL A 115 5.92 2.95 6.85
CA VAL A 115 7.12 2.14 6.62
C VAL A 115 7.93 2.08 7.91
N ALA A 116 8.08 0.89 8.49
CA ALA A 116 8.88 0.70 9.70
C ALA A 116 10.39 0.71 9.42
N GLU A 117 10.81 0.07 8.33
CA GLU A 117 12.19 0.02 7.86
C GLU A 117 12.18 -0.14 6.34
N HIS A 118 12.79 0.83 5.62
CA HIS A 118 12.95 0.76 4.18
C HIS A 118 14.26 0.04 3.79
N HIS A 119 14.60 -0.02 2.51
CA HIS A 119 15.84 -0.63 2.01
C HIS A 119 17.10 0.02 2.59
N ASP A 120 17.04 1.27 3.04
CA ASP A 120 18.16 1.97 3.66
C ASP A 120 18.55 1.45 5.06
N GLY A 121 17.66 0.63 5.68
CA GLY A 121 17.92 -0.01 6.96
C GLY A 121 17.76 0.89 8.19
N PHE A 122 17.32 2.14 8.01
CA PHE A 122 17.00 3.02 9.14
C PHE A 122 15.59 2.68 9.68
N GLN A 123 15.55 2.31 10.96
CA GLN A 123 14.31 1.88 11.62
C GLN A 123 13.53 3.09 12.15
N MET A 124 12.28 3.25 11.73
CA MET A 124 11.39 4.32 12.16
C MET A 124 10.73 4.03 13.52
N TYR A 125 11.28 3.10 14.28
CA TYR A 125 10.76 2.60 15.55
C TYR A 125 11.89 2.32 16.55
N ALA A 126 11.55 2.23 17.83
CA ALA A 126 12.49 1.86 18.89
C ALA A 126 12.91 0.40 18.73
N SER A 127 14.15 0.15 18.33
CA SER A 127 14.71 -1.18 18.17
C SER A 127 15.86 -1.41 19.15
N THR A 128 15.97 -2.65 19.62
CA THR A 128 17.10 -3.10 20.45
C THR A 128 18.22 -3.75 19.62
N LEU A 129 18.00 -3.92 18.31
CA LEU A 129 18.88 -4.67 17.40
C LEU A 129 19.85 -3.78 16.62
N SER A 130 19.57 -2.49 16.51
CA SER A 130 20.41 -1.54 15.78
C SER A 130 20.33 -0.15 16.44
N PRO A 131 21.47 0.58 16.52
CA PRO A 131 21.48 1.97 16.96
C PRO A 131 20.91 2.93 15.90
N TYR A 132 20.76 2.48 14.64
CA TYR A 132 20.24 3.28 13.54
C TYR A 132 18.72 3.24 13.52
N ASN A 133 18.11 3.89 14.50
CA ASN A 133 16.68 3.98 14.63
C ASN A 133 16.23 5.38 15.05
N SER A 134 14.97 5.70 14.83
CA SER A 134 14.39 7.04 15.02
C SER A 134 14.33 7.48 16.49
N LEU A 135 14.39 6.55 17.46
CA LEU A 135 14.48 6.90 18.87
C LEU A 135 15.87 7.38 19.27
N GLU A 136 16.92 6.73 18.75
CA GLU A 136 18.30 7.01 19.12
C GLU A 136 18.93 8.10 18.26
N MET A 137 18.48 8.25 17.01
CA MET A 137 19.07 9.15 16.01
C MET A 137 18.00 9.96 15.27
N GLY A 138 18.43 11.00 14.55
CA GLY A 138 17.55 11.84 13.77
C GLY A 138 16.48 12.52 14.64
N PRO A 139 15.20 12.16 14.48
CA PRO A 139 14.09 12.80 15.22
C PRO A 139 14.12 12.54 16.73
N ARG A 140 14.80 11.50 17.17
CA ARG A 140 14.85 11.06 18.58
C ARG A 140 13.46 10.81 19.16
N ARG A 141 12.61 10.17 18.37
CA ARG A 141 11.23 9.82 18.68
C ARG A 141 10.92 8.42 18.19
N ASP A 142 10.08 7.70 18.90
CA ASP A 142 9.50 6.45 18.41
C ASP A 142 8.35 6.77 17.44
N VAL A 143 8.71 7.09 16.19
CA VAL A 143 7.76 7.55 15.17
C VAL A 143 6.64 6.54 14.95
N LEU A 144 7.00 5.26 14.84
CA LEU A 144 6.02 4.19 14.61
C LEU A 144 5.08 4.02 15.80
N GLY A 145 5.63 4.08 17.03
CA GLY A 145 4.85 3.99 18.28
C GLY A 145 3.87 5.15 18.41
N GLU A 146 4.29 6.38 18.12
CA GLU A 146 3.42 7.56 18.17
C GLU A 146 2.27 7.48 17.14
N LEU A 147 2.55 7.01 15.91
CA LEU A 147 1.51 6.79 14.90
C LEU A 147 0.53 5.68 15.30
N ARG A 148 1.03 4.59 15.90
CA ARG A 148 0.20 3.53 16.45
C ARG A 148 -0.76 4.06 17.52
N GLU A 149 -0.24 4.78 18.51
CA GLU A 149 -1.04 5.34 19.60
C GLU A 149 -2.15 6.27 19.09
N GLU A 150 -1.84 7.10 18.10
CA GLU A 150 -2.82 8.00 17.50
C GLU A 150 -3.85 7.27 16.63
N ALA A 151 -3.47 6.17 15.97
CA ALA A 151 -4.39 5.30 15.25
C ALA A 151 -5.38 4.62 16.21
N GLU A 152 -4.90 4.05 17.31
CA GLU A 152 -5.73 3.42 18.34
C GLU A 152 -6.75 4.39 18.94
N LYS A 153 -6.35 5.64 19.25
CA LYS A 153 -7.26 6.68 19.76
C LYS A 153 -8.40 7.01 18.79
N ARG A 154 -8.19 6.83 17.48
CA ARG A 154 -9.18 7.15 16.42
C ARG A 154 -9.93 5.93 15.91
N GLY A 155 -9.60 4.74 16.40
CA GLY A 155 -10.18 3.48 15.91
C GLY A 155 -9.75 3.14 14.48
N LEU A 156 -8.60 3.64 14.03
CA LEU A 156 -7.99 3.24 12.78
C LEU A 156 -7.14 1.99 13.00
N HIS A 157 -7.22 1.04 12.06
CA HIS A 157 -6.40 -0.17 12.14
C HIS A 157 -4.94 0.16 11.85
N PHE A 158 -4.07 -0.22 12.79
CA PHE A 158 -2.64 -0.02 12.66
C PHE A 158 -1.98 -1.21 11.98
N CYS A 159 -1.31 -0.93 10.87
CA CYS A 159 -0.50 -1.86 10.10
C CYS A 159 0.88 -1.23 9.88
N THR A 160 1.83 -1.97 9.32
CA THR A 160 3.15 -1.44 8.98
C THR A 160 3.81 -2.24 7.87
N SER A 161 4.93 -1.75 7.34
CA SER A 161 5.69 -2.44 6.29
C SER A 161 7.16 -2.59 6.62
N SER A 162 7.77 -3.65 6.09
CA SER A 162 9.21 -3.88 6.13
C SER A 162 9.74 -4.15 4.73
N HIS A 163 10.72 -3.35 4.33
CA HIS A 163 11.38 -3.41 3.02
C HIS A 163 12.85 -3.88 3.15
N ARG A 164 13.22 -4.40 4.32
CA ARG A 164 14.62 -4.74 4.64
C ARG A 164 15.21 -5.85 3.77
N ALA A 165 14.44 -6.66 3.08
CA ALA A 165 14.99 -7.79 2.33
C ALA A 165 16.06 -7.37 1.31
N GLU A 166 15.90 -6.24 0.65
CA GLU A 166 16.86 -5.70 -0.31
C GLU A 166 18.06 -5.00 0.32
N HIS A 167 18.00 -4.67 1.60
CA HIS A 167 19.10 -4.04 2.32
C HIS A 167 20.40 -4.85 2.22
N GLN A 168 20.30 -6.15 2.03
CA GLN A 168 21.44 -7.04 1.81
C GLN A 168 22.46 -6.44 0.85
N PHE A 169 22.03 -5.90 -0.28
CA PHE A 169 22.92 -5.40 -1.34
C PHE A 169 22.81 -3.90 -1.57
N PHE A 170 21.90 -3.22 -0.90
CA PHE A 170 21.51 -1.85 -1.22
C PHE A 170 22.66 -0.85 -1.22
N PHE A 171 23.67 -1.08 -0.38
CA PHE A 171 24.87 -0.24 -0.25
C PHE A 171 26.13 -0.82 -0.94
N SER A 172 26.01 -1.89 -1.72
CA SER A 172 27.14 -2.59 -2.32
C SER A 172 27.97 -1.70 -3.26
N HIS A 173 27.33 -0.81 -4.02
CA HIS A 173 28.00 0.08 -4.96
C HIS A 173 28.96 1.08 -4.30
N GLY A 174 28.76 1.39 -3.03
CA GLY A 174 29.71 2.22 -2.27
C GLY A 174 31.09 1.60 -2.09
N LYS A 175 31.23 0.28 -2.29
CA LYS A 175 32.53 -0.42 -2.26
C LYS A 175 33.30 -0.36 -3.58
N GLU A 176 32.68 0.09 -4.66
CA GLU A 176 33.27 0.11 -6.02
C GLU A 176 34.21 1.30 -6.23
N PHE A 177 34.16 2.29 -5.33
CA PHE A 177 35.02 3.47 -5.35
C PHE A 177 35.34 3.94 -3.92
N THR A 178 36.11 5.01 -3.79
CA THR A 178 36.39 5.60 -2.46
C THR A 178 35.15 6.30 -1.94
N SER A 179 34.50 5.70 -0.95
CA SER A 179 33.32 6.23 -0.25
C SER A 179 33.48 6.07 1.27
N ASP A 180 32.46 6.42 2.04
CA ASP A 180 32.40 6.17 3.48
C ASP A 180 32.05 4.71 3.83
N ILE A 181 31.80 3.86 2.81
CA ILE A 181 31.50 2.44 2.97
C ILE A 181 32.79 1.63 2.84
N PRO A 182 33.30 1.03 3.93
CA PRO A 182 34.52 0.22 3.89
C PRO A 182 34.31 -1.12 3.17
N GLN A 183 35.39 -1.73 2.68
CA GLN A 183 35.31 -3.05 2.02
C GLN A 183 34.75 -4.14 2.96
N GLU A 184 35.19 -4.12 4.22
CA GLU A 184 34.62 -4.95 5.29
C GLU A 184 33.72 -4.06 6.14
N VAL A 185 32.40 -4.24 5.99
CA VAL A 185 31.39 -3.44 6.71
C VAL A 185 31.12 -4.07 8.08
N PRO A 186 31.36 -3.33 9.19
CA PRO A 186 31.07 -3.81 10.53
C PRO A 186 29.58 -4.11 10.71
N ARG A 187 29.25 -5.15 11.49
CA ARG A 187 27.87 -5.59 11.69
C ARG A 187 26.96 -4.54 12.35
N ASP A 188 27.52 -3.65 13.14
CA ASP A 188 26.85 -2.55 13.79
C ASP A 188 26.73 -1.29 12.92
N SER A 189 27.20 -1.34 11.68
CA SER A 189 27.06 -0.25 10.71
C SER A 189 25.66 -0.26 10.07
N LEU A 190 25.13 0.93 9.75
CA LEU A 190 23.93 1.07 8.93
C LEU A 190 24.06 0.33 7.58
N TYR A 191 25.26 0.33 7.00
CA TYR A 191 25.53 -0.23 5.68
C TYR A 191 25.69 -1.75 5.64
N TRP A 192 25.71 -2.41 6.81
CA TRP A 192 25.88 -3.86 6.86
C TRP A 192 24.64 -4.59 6.28
N PRO A 193 24.84 -5.62 5.42
CA PRO A 193 26.13 -6.25 5.06
C PRO A 193 26.76 -5.68 3.78
N ALA A 194 26.05 -4.88 2.98
CA ALA A 194 26.50 -4.39 1.67
C ALA A 194 27.12 -5.50 0.82
N GLU A 195 26.43 -6.63 0.67
CA GLU A 195 26.80 -7.76 -0.17
C GLU A 195 26.62 -7.38 -1.65
N PRO A 196 27.33 -8.04 -2.59
CA PRO A 196 27.17 -7.73 -4.00
C PRO A 196 25.73 -7.88 -4.48
N GLU A 197 25.26 -6.93 -5.30
CA GLU A 197 23.91 -6.95 -5.85
C GLU A 197 23.73 -8.13 -6.81
N PRO A 198 22.61 -8.86 -6.72
CA PRO A 198 22.27 -9.91 -7.67
C PRO A 198 22.13 -9.35 -9.09
N LYS A 199 22.53 -10.11 -10.09
CA LYS A 199 22.47 -9.67 -11.49
C LYS A 199 21.06 -9.58 -12.05
N ASP A 200 20.16 -10.42 -11.54
CA ASP A 200 18.76 -10.48 -11.95
C ASP A 200 17.89 -10.54 -10.70
N HIS A 201 17.13 -9.49 -10.49
CA HIS A 201 16.22 -9.35 -9.36
C HIS A 201 14.93 -10.16 -9.53
N PHE A 202 14.64 -10.65 -10.72
CA PHE A 202 13.48 -11.51 -10.99
C PHE A 202 13.83 -13.01 -10.94
N ASP A 203 15.11 -13.37 -10.93
CA ASP A 203 15.56 -14.74 -10.72
C ASP A 203 15.56 -15.07 -9.22
N LEU A 204 14.62 -15.89 -8.78
CA LEU A 204 14.45 -16.30 -7.39
C LEU A 204 15.63 -17.13 -6.84
N THR A 205 16.58 -17.50 -7.70
CA THR A 205 17.79 -18.26 -7.39
C THR A 205 19.06 -17.47 -7.69
N SER A 206 18.93 -16.16 -7.95
CA SER A 206 20.03 -15.26 -8.31
C SER A 206 21.10 -15.21 -7.22
N LYS A 207 22.37 -15.20 -7.63
CA LYS A 207 23.51 -15.19 -6.72
C LYS A 207 24.20 -13.82 -6.73
N PRO A 208 24.86 -13.44 -5.64
CA PRO A 208 25.10 -14.23 -4.42
C PRO A 208 23.85 -14.34 -3.55
N TYR A 209 23.72 -15.46 -2.81
CA TYR A 209 22.69 -15.58 -1.80
C TYR A 209 23.01 -14.70 -0.60
N PRO A 210 21.96 -14.17 0.09
CA PRO A 210 22.14 -13.55 1.39
C PRO A 210 22.90 -14.46 2.35
N SER A 211 23.80 -13.87 3.15
CA SER A 211 24.46 -14.60 4.22
C SER A 211 23.43 -15.11 5.25
N LYS A 212 23.76 -16.21 5.92
CA LYS A 212 22.93 -16.72 7.02
C LYS A 212 22.73 -15.66 8.11
N GLU A 213 23.77 -14.91 8.41
CA GLU A 213 23.78 -13.85 9.40
C GLU A 213 22.79 -12.73 9.04
N PHE A 214 22.67 -12.37 7.76
CA PHE A 214 21.70 -11.39 7.30
C PHE A 214 20.26 -11.92 7.38
N LEU A 215 20.03 -13.18 6.97
CA LEU A 215 18.70 -13.80 7.04
C LEU A 215 18.20 -13.95 8.48
N GLU A 216 19.11 -14.26 9.42
CA GLU A 216 18.80 -14.29 10.86
C GLU A 216 18.51 -12.89 11.41
N ASP A 217 19.27 -11.87 11.00
CA ASP A 217 19.01 -10.47 11.36
C ASP A 217 17.68 -9.98 10.81
N TRP A 218 17.36 -10.30 9.55
CA TRP A 218 16.04 -10.01 8.97
C TRP A 218 14.90 -10.64 9.77
N LEU A 219 15.05 -11.90 10.15
CA LEU A 219 14.03 -12.60 10.97
C LEU A 219 13.89 -11.95 12.35
N LEU A 220 15.01 -11.67 13.03
CA LEU A 220 14.99 -11.04 14.36
C LEU A 220 14.31 -9.67 14.32
N ARG A 221 14.67 -8.80 13.37
CA ARG A 221 14.06 -7.46 13.24
C ARG A 221 12.56 -7.52 12.94
N THR A 222 12.17 -8.42 12.03
CA THR A 222 10.77 -8.58 11.67
C THR A 222 9.93 -9.13 12.82
N CYS A 223 10.49 -10.08 13.60
CA CYS A 223 9.84 -10.60 14.80
C CYS A 223 9.81 -9.57 15.95
N GLU A 224 10.88 -8.76 16.15
CA GLU A 224 10.87 -7.65 17.10
C GLU A 224 9.74 -6.66 16.77
N LEU A 225 9.62 -6.27 15.51
CA LEU A 225 8.62 -5.35 15.03
C LEU A 225 7.19 -5.83 15.36
N VAL A 226 6.85 -7.08 15.02
CA VAL A 226 5.49 -7.59 15.26
C VAL A 226 5.20 -7.87 16.74
N ARG A 227 6.22 -8.20 17.54
CA ARG A 227 6.09 -8.38 19.01
C ARG A 227 5.79 -7.06 19.72
N ASP A 228 6.57 -6.01 19.38
CA ASP A 228 6.57 -4.77 20.16
C ASP A 228 5.49 -3.78 19.67
N TYR A 229 5.18 -3.79 18.37
CA TYR A 229 4.19 -2.87 17.78
C TYR A 229 2.86 -3.52 17.41
N GLN A 230 2.77 -4.84 17.41
CA GLN A 230 1.55 -5.61 17.23
C GLN A 230 0.67 -5.15 16.04
N PRO A 231 1.22 -4.92 14.84
CA PRO A 231 0.41 -4.52 13.70
C PRO A 231 -0.65 -5.58 13.40
N GLU A 232 -1.79 -5.16 12.85
CA GLU A 232 -2.84 -6.08 12.41
C GLU A 232 -2.52 -6.69 11.04
N LEU A 233 -1.83 -5.93 10.18
CA LEU A 233 -1.26 -6.43 8.94
C LEU A 233 0.21 -5.99 8.85
N LEU A 234 1.05 -6.89 8.32
CA LEU A 234 2.43 -6.57 7.95
C LEU A 234 2.58 -6.69 6.43
N TYR A 235 3.06 -5.63 5.79
CA TYR A 235 3.36 -5.63 4.37
C TYR A 235 4.85 -5.91 4.17
N PHE A 236 5.15 -6.84 3.26
CA PHE A 236 6.49 -7.03 2.75
C PHE A 236 6.60 -6.54 1.32
N ASP A 237 7.62 -5.77 1.06
CA ASP A 237 8.06 -5.47 -0.28
C ASP A 237 8.69 -6.71 -0.93
N TRP A 238 9.02 -6.61 -2.19
CA TRP A 238 9.61 -7.70 -2.96
C TRP A 238 10.98 -8.14 -2.41
N TRP A 239 11.63 -9.12 -3.04
CA TRP A 239 12.86 -9.82 -2.65
C TRP A 239 12.66 -10.92 -1.60
N ILE A 240 11.64 -10.89 -0.75
CA ILE A 240 11.33 -12.01 0.16
C ILE A 240 10.92 -13.29 -0.58
N GLN A 241 10.56 -13.19 -1.86
CA GLN A 241 10.28 -14.34 -2.74
C GLN A 241 11.53 -15.13 -3.11
N HIS A 242 12.75 -14.57 -2.96
CA HIS A 242 13.99 -15.28 -3.23
C HIS A 242 14.09 -16.54 -2.36
N GLU A 243 14.53 -17.67 -2.95
CA GLU A 243 14.45 -18.98 -2.29
C GLU A 243 15.17 -19.06 -0.96
N SER A 244 16.22 -18.26 -0.75
CA SER A 244 16.98 -18.20 0.53
C SER A 244 16.14 -17.67 1.70
N PHE A 245 15.15 -16.82 1.45
CA PHE A 245 14.25 -16.31 2.48
C PHE A 245 13.19 -17.34 2.90
N ARG A 246 12.85 -18.29 2.04
CA ARG A 246 11.71 -19.20 2.23
C ARG A 246 11.66 -19.88 3.63
N PRO A 247 12.73 -20.48 4.17
CA PRO A 247 12.68 -21.09 5.49
C PRO A 247 12.52 -20.06 6.63
N TYR A 248 13.09 -18.87 6.48
CA TYR A 248 12.97 -17.78 7.45
C TYR A 248 11.57 -17.15 7.38
N LEU A 249 11.01 -17.00 6.19
CA LEU A 249 9.67 -16.49 5.96
C LEU A 249 8.60 -17.41 6.57
N MET A 250 8.70 -18.74 6.36
CA MET A 250 7.80 -19.69 7.01
C MET A 250 7.87 -19.61 8.54
N ARG A 251 9.10 -19.48 9.09
CA ARG A 251 9.32 -19.34 10.53
C ARG A 251 8.75 -18.03 11.07
N PHE A 252 8.94 -16.93 10.36
CA PHE A 252 8.34 -15.65 10.68
C PHE A 252 6.81 -15.70 10.69
N LEU A 253 6.19 -16.25 9.64
CA LEU A 253 4.73 -16.36 9.53
C LEU A 253 4.15 -17.19 10.67
N ALA A 254 4.76 -18.34 10.99
CA ALA A 254 4.34 -19.15 12.13
C ALA A 254 4.47 -18.38 13.45
N TYR A 255 5.57 -17.64 13.64
CA TYR A 255 5.76 -16.78 14.82
C TYR A 255 4.65 -15.72 14.93
N TYR A 256 4.42 -14.96 13.89
CA TYR A 256 3.47 -13.85 13.89
C TYR A 256 2.03 -14.32 14.08
N TYR A 257 1.63 -15.39 13.38
CA TYR A 257 0.28 -15.94 13.48
C TYR A 257 0.04 -16.61 14.86
N ASN A 258 1.05 -17.28 15.41
CA ASN A 258 0.97 -17.87 16.74
C ASN A 258 0.91 -16.81 17.85
N LEU A 259 1.73 -15.75 17.73
CA LEU A 259 1.69 -14.61 18.66
C LEU A 259 0.30 -13.96 18.68
N ALA A 260 -0.28 -13.73 17.52
CA ALA A 260 -1.62 -13.18 17.39
C ALA A 260 -2.71 -14.13 17.93
N ALA A 261 -2.58 -15.43 17.68
CA ALA A 261 -3.52 -16.44 18.16
C ALA A 261 -3.55 -16.54 19.70
N GLN A 262 -2.42 -16.32 20.37
CA GLN A 262 -2.36 -16.28 21.85
C GLN A 262 -3.20 -15.13 22.45
N GLU A 263 -3.41 -14.07 21.70
CA GLU A 263 -4.16 -12.88 22.09
C GLU A 263 -5.54 -12.78 21.42
N ASP A 264 -5.99 -13.85 20.76
CA ASP A 264 -7.25 -13.92 19.98
C ASP A 264 -7.36 -12.80 18.92
N ARG A 265 -6.21 -12.41 18.34
CA ARG A 265 -6.13 -11.42 17.26
C ARG A 265 -6.06 -12.13 15.90
N LYS A 266 -6.68 -11.51 14.89
CA LYS A 266 -6.55 -11.92 13.50
C LYS A 266 -5.57 -10.97 12.82
N VAL A 267 -4.51 -11.53 12.25
CA VAL A 267 -3.47 -10.79 11.53
C VAL A 267 -3.21 -11.42 10.16
N ALA A 268 -2.61 -10.69 9.24
CA ALA A 268 -2.18 -11.24 7.96
C ALA A 268 -0.94 -10.52 7.44
N VAL A 269 -0.31 -11.10 6.41
CA VAL A 269 0.81 -10.53 5.69
C VAL A 269 0.37 -10.16 4.28
N CYS A 270 0.69 -8.94 3.84
CA CYS A 270 0.58 -8.52 2.44
C CYS A 270 1.90 -8.84 1.72
N TYR A 271 1.83 -9.41 0.52
CA TYR A 271 3.01 -9.87 -0.21
C TYR A 271 2.86 -9.72 -1.72
N LYS A 272 4.00 -9.54 -2.40
CA LYS A 272 4.12 -9.43 -3.86
C LYS A 272 4.62 -10.72 -4.49
N GLN A 273 4.37 -10.87 -5.78
CA GLN A 273 5.05 -11.82 -6.69
C GLN A 273 5.11 -13.28 -6.18
N ASP A 274 4.01 -13.81 -5.71
CA ASP A 274 3.93 -15.20 -5.24
C ASP A 274 4.99 -15.58 -4.18
N ALA A 275 5.44 -14.59 -3.37
CA ALA A 275 6.36 -14.85 -2.26
C ALA A 275 5.80 -15.84 -1.23
N LEU A 276 4.46 -15.86 -1.10
CA LEU A 276 3.71 -16.82 -0.31
C LEU A 276 2.78 -17.63 -1.20
N PRO A 277 2.53 -18.90 -0.88
CA PRO A 277 1.45 -19.67 -1.50
C PRO A 277 0.09 -19.00 -1.27
N PHE A 278 -0.79 -19.15 -2.24
CA PHE A 278 -2.16 -18.66 -2.14
C PHE A 278 -2.84 -19.14 -0.85
N GLY A 279 -3.51 -18.21 -0.15
CA GLY A 279 -4.18 -18.47 1.12
C GLY A 279 -3.31 -18.20 2.36
N SER A 280 -1.98 -18.04 2.22
CA SER A 280 -1.09 -17.77 3.37
C SER A 280 -0.98 -16.28 3.72
N GLY A 281 -1.61 -15.39 2.94
CA GLY A 281 -1.58 -13.94 3.14
C GLY A 281 -2.47 -13.22 2.13
N ILE A 282 -2.32 -11.90 2.03
CA ILE A 282 -3.05 -11.01 1.12
C ILE A 282 -2.15 -10.67 -0.06
N VAL A 283 -2.63 -10.95 -1.28
CA VAL A 283 -1.89 -10.64 -2.51
C VAL A 283 -1.86 -9.13 -2.72
N GLU A 284 -0.68 -8.60 -3.03
CA GLU A 284 -0.42 -7.21 -3.36
C GLU A 284 -0.13 -7.03 -4.84
N MET A 285 -0.72 -6.01 -5.46
CA MET A 285 -0.50 -5.64 -6.86
C MET A 285 0.00 -4.20 -6.94
N GLU A 286 1.33 -4.04 -7.01
CA GLU A 286 1.96 -2.72 -7.00
C GLU A 286 1.58 -1.89 -8.23
N ARG A 287 1.05 -0.68 -7.98
CA ARG A 287 0.67 0.29 -9.03
C ARG A 287 -0.12 -0.34 -10.16
N GLY A 288 -1.02 -1.27 -9.83
CA GLY A 288 -1.75 -2.01 -10.84
C GLY A 288 -2.95 -2.77 -10.29
N GLY A 289 -3.50 -3.68 -11.08
CA GLY A 289 -4.71 -4.39 -10.68
C GLY A 289 -5.00 -5.61 -11.52
N TYR A 290 -6.13 -6.21 -11.25
CA TYR A 290 -6.68 -7.31 -12.02
C TYR A 290 -7.68 -6.82 -13.08
N GLY A 291 -7.72 -7.49 -14.23
CA GLY A 291 -8.73 -7.24 -15.27
C GLY A 291 -10.14 -7.57 -14.80
N GLU A 292 -10.29 -8.65 -14.02
CA GLU A 292 -11.54 -9.23 -13.59
C GLU A 292 -11.69 -9.29 -12.06
N THR A 293 -12.92 -9.52 -11.58
CA THR A 293 -13.22 -9.72 -10.16
C THR A 293 -12.49 -10.95 -9.61
N GLN A 294 -11.81 -10.78 -8.48
CA GLN A 294 -11.14 -11.87 -7.78
C GLN A 294 -12.04 -12.51 -6.73
N ALA A 295 -11.91 -13.83 -6.55
CA ALA A 295 -12.64 -14.56 -5.53
C ALA A 295 -12.09 -14.32 -4.11
N PHE A 296 -10.90 -13.75 -3.99
CA PHE A 296 -10.17 -13.47 -2.76
C PHE A 296 -9.95 -11.96 -2.60
N PRO A 297 -9.80 -11.46 -1.37
CA PRO A 297 -9.39 -10.08 -1.13
C PRO A 297 -7.92 -9.88 -1.55
N TRP A 298 -7.64 -8.75 -2.15
CA TRP A 298 -6.30 -8.35 -2.59
C TRP A 298 -6.09 -6.86 -2.32
N GLN A 299 -4.88 -6.36 -2.50
CA GLN A 299 -4.54 -4.97 -2.31
C GLN A 299 -3.88 -4.40 -3.55
N MET A 300 -4.24 -3.18 -3.91
CA MET A 300 -3.45 -2.33 -4.79
C MET A 300 -2.79 -1.26 -3.94
N ASP A 301 -1.49 -1.15 -3.97
CA ASP A 301 -0.81 0.06 -3.51
C ASP A 301 -0.53 1.00 -4.69
N THR A 302 -0.65 2.28 -4.45
CA THR A 302 -0.24 3.32 -5.40
C THR A 302 0.13 4.59 -4.66
N ALA A 303 0.95 5.44 -5.26
CA ALA A 303 1.29 6.73 -4.68
C ALA A 303 0.44 7.87 -5.28
N ILE A 304 0.23 8.91 -4.47
CA ILE A 304 -0.36 10.18 -4.91
C ILE A 304 0.51 10.83 -6.00
N ALA A 305 1.83 10.59 -5.95
CA ALA A 305 2.78 10.99 -6.98
C ALA A 305 3.03 9.86 -7.98
N ARG A 306 3.29 10.23 -9.25
CA ARG A 306 3.57 9.29 -10.35
C ARG A 306 5.00 8.77 -10.31
N ASN A 307 5.95 9.61 -9.90
CA ASN A 307 7.38 9.42 -10.08
C ASN A 307 8.17 9.07 -8.82
N SER A 308 7.54 9.02 -7.65
CA SER A 308 8.22 8.65 -6.41
C SER A 308 7.23 8.12 -5.36
N TRP A 309 7.71 7.29 -4.44
CA TRP A 309 6.96 6.91 -3.23
C TRP A 309 7.21 7.89 -2.09
N CYS A 310 8.41 8.46 -1.99
CA CYS A 310 8.76 9.47 -0.98
C CYS A 310 8.65 10.90 -1.53
N TYR A 311 8.80 11.88 -0.66
CA TYR A 311 8.87 13.28 -1.05
C TYR A 311 10.10 13.57 -1.90
N THR A 312 9.90 14.21 -3.06
CA THR A 312 10.93 14.86 -3.87
C THR A 312 10.44 16.24 -4.31
N GLN A 313 11.37 17.14 -4.68
CA GLN A 313 11.01 18.50 -5.09
C GLN A 313 10.25 18.56 -6.43
N ASP A 314 10.35 17.52 -7.25
CA ASP A 314 9.80 17.42 -8.59
C ASP A 314 8.64 16.42 -8.72
N LEU A 315 7.85 16.24 -7.63
CA LEU A 315 6.71 15.33 -7.64
C LEU A 315 5.71 15.67 -8.75
N ALA A 316 5.38 14.66 -9.54
CA ALA A 316 4.32 14.71 -10.55
C ALA A 316 3.05 14.06 -9.98
N TYR A 317 2.08 14.86 -9.59
CA TYR A 317 0.88 14.38 -8.90
C TYR A 317 -0.15 13.76 -9.84
N LYS A 318 -0.86 12.75 -9.33
CA LYS A 318 -2.14 12.29 -9.85
C LYS A 318 -3.25 13.24 -9.40
N THR A 319 -4.35 13.29 -10.13
CA THR A 319 -5.54 14.02 -9.68
C THR A 319 -6.35 13.17 -8.69
N SER A 320 -7.13 13.82 -7.82
CA SER A 320 -8.10 13.14 -6.96
C SER A 320 -9.08 12.27 -7.75
N LYS A 321 -9.46 12.71 -8.95
CA LYS A 321 -10.33 11.94 -9.85
C LYS A 321 -9.68 10.61 -10.26
N GLU A 322 -8.42 10.61 -10.70
CA GLU A 322 -7.70 9.39 -11.07
C GLU A 322 -7.61 8.41 -9.90
N LEU A 323 -7.32 8.92 -8.71
CA LEU A 323 -7.25 8.11 -7.49
C LEU A 323 -8.60 7.53 -7.07
N LEU A 324 -9.69 8.30 -7.25
CA LEU A 324 -11.05 7.81 -7.04
C LEU A 324 -11.47 6.76 -8.06
N GLN A 325 -11.05 6.92 -9.33
CA GLN A 325 -11.27 5.91 -10.38
C GLN A 325 -10.54 4.60 -10.01
N ASN A 326 -9.30 4.67 -9.53
CA ASN A 326 -8.55 3.51 -9.04
C ASN A 326 -9.28 2.85 -7.85
N LEU A 327 -9.69 3.63 -6.85
CA LEU A 327 -10.42 3.12 -5.69
C LEU A 327 -11.69 2.36 -6.10
N VAL A 328 -12.48 2.95 -6.97
CA VAL A 328 -13.74 2.37 -7.44
C VAL A 328 -13.49 1.09 -8.24
N ASP A 329 -12.51 1.09 -9.15
CA ASP A 329 -12.16 -0.09 -9.95
C ASP A 329 -11.67 -1.25 -9.09
N VAL A 330 -10.77 -0.97 -8.16
CA VAL A 330 -10.20 -1.97 -7.23
C VAL A 330 -11.29 -2.58 -6.35
N VAL A 331 -12.15 -1.76 -5.77
CA VAL A 331 -13.22 -2.21 -4.87
C VAL A 331 -14.26 -3.06 -5.61
N ALA A 332 -14.62 -2.69 -6.84
CA ALA A 332 -15.52 -3.48 -7.67
C ALA A 332 -14.98 -4.87 -8.01
N LYS A 333 -13.66 -5.05 -7.93
CA LYS A 333 -12.95 -6.31 -8.20
C LYS A 333 -12.50 -7.06 -6.94
N ASN A 334 -13.09 -6.74 -5.78
CA ASN A 334 -12.81 -7.34 -4.46
C ASN A 334 -11.48 -6.91 -3.83
N GLY A 335 -10.91 -5.80 -4.25
CA GLY A 335 -9.67 -5.27 -3.73
C GLY A 335 -9.86 -4.16 -2.69
N ASN A 336 -8.73 -3.76 -2.08
CA ASN A 336 -8.57 -2.59 -1.25
C ASN A 336 -7.51 -1.67 -1.88
N LEU A 337 -7.68 -0.36 -1.76
CA LEU A 337 -6.68 0.62 -2.18
C LEU A 337 -5.84 1.06 -0.98
N LEU A 338 -4.52 0.98 -1.10
CA LEU A 338 -3.54 1.54 -0.20
C LEU A 338 -2.87 2.73 -0.88
N LEU A 339 -3.22 3.96 -0.47
CA LEU A 339 -2.74 5.20 -1.10
C LEU A 339 -1.56 5.77 -0.34
N ASN A 340 -0.43 5.90 -1.01
CA ASN A 340 0.80 6.40 -0.42
C ASN A 340 0.96 7.92 -0.54
N ILE A 341 1.50 8.50 0.53
CA ILE A 341 2.03 9.85 0.60
C ILE A 341 3.50 9.86 1.00
N GLY A 342 4.20 10.93 0.68
CA GLY A 342 5.60 11.15 1.05
C GLY A 342 5.75 12.45 1.87
N PRO A 343 5.78 12.38 3.21
CA PRO A 343 6.08 13.57 4.02
C PRO A 343 7.50 14.08 3.83
N LYS A 344 7.71 15.38 4.06
CA LYS A 344 9.02 16.02 4.05
C LYS A 344 9.84 15.61 5.27
N ALA A 345 11.16 15.80 5.21
CA ALA A 345 12.08 15.44 6.29
C ALA A 345 11.77 16.12 7.63
N ASP A 346 11.15 17.29 7.62
CA ASP A 346 10.69 18.01 8.82
C ASP A 346 9.39 17.44 9.42
N GLY A 347 8.71 16.51 8.74
CA GLY A 347 7.45 15.93 9.17
C GLY A 347 6.20 16.64 8.65
N THR A 348 6.34 17.63 7.77
CA THR A 348 5.17 18.25 7.12
C THR A 348 4.68 17.41 5.95
N ILE A 349 3.36 17.27 5.82
CA ILE A 349 2.73 16.70 4.62
C ILE A 349 2.60 17.82 3.58
N PRO A 350 3.05 17.65 2.32
CA PRO A 350 2.92 18.66 1.28
C PRO A 350 1.48 19.14 1.12
N GLU A 351 1.30 20.44 0.87
CA GLU A 351 -0.04 21.07 0.72
C GLU A 351 -0.86 20.38 -0.38
N GLN A 352 -0.22 20.03 -1.50
CA GLN A 352 -0.89 19.37 -2.60
C GLN A 352 -1.38 17.96 -2.23
N ASP A 353 -0.64 17.21 -1.39
CA ASP A 353 -1.09 15.93 -0.85
C ASP A 353 -2.34 16.14 0.01
N GLN A 354 -2.33 17.16 0.88
CA GLN A 354 -3.45 17.49 1.78
C GLN A 354 -4.71 17.86 0.97
N ASP A 355 -4.56 18.65 -0.10
CA ASP A 355 -5.66 19.05 -0.97
C ASP A 355 -6.30 17.84 -1.65
N ILE A 356 -5.48 16.96 -2.25
CA ILE A 356 -5.96 15.75 -2.93
C ILE A 356 -6.66 14.80 -1.94
N LEU A 357 -6.08 14.60 -0.76
CA LEU A 357 -6.68 13.78 0.30
C LEU A 357 -8.02 14.36 0.78
N THR A 358 -8.10 15.69 0.92
CA THR A 358 -9.35 16.36 1.27
C THR A 358 -10.43 16.17 0.21
N GLU A 359 -10.09 16.28 -1.07
CA GLU A 359 -11.03 16.05 -2.18
C GLU A 359 -11.53 14.59 -2.23
N ILE A 360 -10.67 13.62 -1.93
CA ILE A 360 -11.05 12.20 -1.81
C ILE A 360 -12.02 12.03 -0.64
N GLY A 361 -11.71 12.63 0.52
CA GLY A 361 -12.56 12.58 1.70
C GLY A 361 -13.94 13.19 1.49
N ASP A 362 -14.01 14.36 0.84
CA ASP A 362 -15.28 15.01 0.47
C ASP A 362 -16.15 14.11 -0.40
N TRP A 363 -15.53 13.39 -1.36
CA TRP A 363 -16.23 12.44 -2.21
C TRP A 363 -16.73 11.23 -1.41
N LEU A 364 -15.89 10.66 -0.54
CA LEU A 364 -16.23 9.50 0.29
C LEU A 364 -17.29 9.81 1.35
N ALA A 365 -17.33 11.04 1.86
CA ALA A 365 -18.39 11.48 2.79
C ALA A 365 -19.80 11.37 2.18
N VAL A 366 -19.91 11.51 0.85
CA VAL A 366 -21.18 11.41 0.12
C VAL A 366 -21.41 9.99 -0.39
N ASN A 367 -20.36 9.33 -0.91
CA ASN A 367 -20.47 8.12 -1.70
C ASN A 367 -19.94 6.86 -1.00
N GLY A 368 -19.44 6.99 0.24
CA GLY A 368 -18.76 5.91 0.96
C GLY A 368 -19.62 4.67 1.21
N GLU A 369 -20.95 4.79 1.18
CA GLU A 369 -21.83 3.61 1.29
C GLU A 369 -21.68 2.62 0.13
N ALA A 370 -21.23 3.08 -1.04
CA ALA A 370 -20.93 2.24 -2.19
C ALA A 370 -19.53 1.58 -2.12
N ILE A 371 -18.68 2.05 -1.21
CA ILE A 371 -17.28 1.65 -1.07
C ILE A 371 -17.08 0.76 0.16
N TYR A 372 -17.27 1.33 1.37
CA TYR A 372 -17.03 0.62 2.62
C TYR A 372 -18.02 -0.52 2.83
N GLN A 373 -17.53 -1.67 3.35
CA GLN A 373 -18.32 -2.86 3.61
C GLN A 373 -19.01 -3.44 2.35
N SER A 374 -18.67 -2.92 1.18
CA SER A 374 -19.23 -3.40 -0.08
C SER A 374 -18.57 -4.72 -0.51
N ARG A 375 -19.25 -5.40 -1.41
CA ARG A 375 -18.78 -6.63 -2.07
C ARG A 375 -18.95 -6.50 -3.58
N PRO A 376 -18.15 -7.22 -4.38
CA PRO A 376 -18.36 -7.26 -5.82
C PRO A 376 -19.76 -7.75 -6.18
N TRP A 377 -20.31 -7.20 -7.25
CA TRP A 377 -21.49 -7.76 -7.87
C TRP A 377 -21.10 -8.89 -8.85
N ARG A 378 -22.08 -9.47 -9.53
CA ARG A 378 -21.93 -10.58 -10.48
C ARG A 378 -21.02 -10.26 -11.67
N VAL A 379 -21.00 -9.00 -12.06
CA VAL A 379 -20.04 -8.41 -13.01
C VAL A 379 -19.45 -7.16 -12.38
N SER A 380 -18.19 -6.88 -12.69
CA SER A 380 -17.49 -5.71 -12.14
C SER A 380 -17.82 -4.42 -12.88
N SER A 381 -18.22 -4.51 -14.16
CA SER A 381 -18.29 -3.32 -15.02
C SER A 381 -19.30 -3.42 -16.16
N ASP A 382 -19.70 -2.25 -16.64
CA ASP A 382 -20.20 -1.98 -17.99
C ASP A 382 -19.36 -0.88 -18.64
N GLY A 383 -19.31 -0.83 -19.95
CA GLY A 383 -18.62 0.21 -20.72
C GLY A 383 -17.58 -0.33 -21.69
N PRO A 384 -17.04 0.55 -22.56
CA PRO A 384 -16.15 0.14 -23.63
C PRO A 384 -14.67 0.00 -23.20
N THR A 385 -14.29 0.53 -22.02
CA THR A 385 -12.88 0.60 -21.64
C THR A 385 -12.47 -0.67 -20.88
N GLU A 386 -11.51 -1.40 -21.46
CA GLU A 386 -10.88 -2.53 -20.79
C GLU A 386 -9.99 -2.05 -19.64
N ALA A 387 -10.08 -2.73 -18.51
CA ALA A 387 -9.22 -2.45 -17.37
C ALA A 387 -7.79 -2.90 -17.67
N GLN A 388 -6.82 -2.15 -17.18
CA GLN A 388 -5.42 -2.57 -17.22
C GLN A 388 -5.18 -3.67 -16.18
N GLU A 389 -4.28 -4.59 -16.51
CA GLU A 389 -3.95 -5.75 -15.70
C GLU A 389 -2.44 -5.82 -15.44
N GLY A 390 -2.08 -6.32 -14.26
CA GLY A 390 -0.70 -6.48 -13.83
C GLY A 390 -0.15 -5.32 -13.03
N SER A 391 1.05 -5.51 -12.47
CA SER A 391 1.77 -4.48 -11.71
C SER A 391 2.28 -3.37 -12.62
N PHE A 392 2.45 -2.17 -12.06
CA PHE A 392 2.95 -0.96 -12.75
C PHE A 392 2.09 -0.50 -13.94
N SER A 393 0.81 -0.86 -13.97
CA SER A 393 -0.11 -0.46 -15.03
C SER A 393 -0.78 0.90 -14.79
N ASP A 394 -0.74 1.44 -13.57
CA ASP A 394 -1.40 2.71 -13.19
C ASP A 394 -0.81 3.96 -13.87
N GLY A 395 0.43 3.88 -14.37
CA GLY A 395 1.08 4.94 -15.15
C GLY A 395 0.47 5.17 -16.54
N GLN A 396 -0.30 4.20 -17.04
CA GLN A 396 -1.02 4.23 -18.30
C GLN A 396 -2.53 4.21 -18.06
N ALA A 397 -3.02 5.06 -17.14
CA ALA A 397 -4.42 5.09 -16.76
C ALA A 397 -5.34 5.05 -17.97
N PRO A 398 -6.33 4.14 -18.03
CA PRO A 398 -7.24 4.05 -19.15
C PRO A 398 -8.04 5.35 -19.27
N LEU A 399 -8.24 5.80 -20.50
CA LEU A 399 -9.11 6.94 -20.76
C LEU A 399 -10.56 6.47 -20.66
N TYR A 400 -11.09 6.50 -19.45
CA TYR A 400 -12.51 6.19 -19.22
C TYR A 400 -13.42 7.16 -19.95
N THR A 401 -14.57 6.66 -20.35
CA THR A 401 -15.64 7.40 -21.00
C THR A 401 -16.84 7.52 -20.04
N SER A 402 -17.83 8.32 -20.43
CA SER A 402 -19.05 8.43 -19.63
C SER A 402 -19.90 7.15 -19.61
N GLN A 403 -19.58 6.17 -20.46
CA GLN A 403 -20.22 4.87 -20.51
C GLN A 403 -19.57 3.83 -19.59
N ASP A 404 -18.43 4.17 -18.95
CA ASP A 404 -17.72 3.25 -18.08
C ASP A 404 -18.26 3.28 -16.65
N PHE A 405 -18.78 2.14 -16.22
CA PHE A 405 -19.34 1.95 -14.89
C PHE A 405 -18.64 0.81 -14.15
N ARG A 406 -18.69 0.88 -12.81
CA ARG A 406 -18.31 -0.21 -11.91
C ARG A 406 -19.45 -0.54 -10.97
N TYR A 407 -19.48 -1.78 -10.49
CA TYR A 407 -20.58 -2.29 -9.67
C TYR A 407 -20.09 -2.79 -8.32
N THR A 408 -20.81 -2.39 -7.27
CA THR A 408 -20.63 -2.91 -5.91
C THR A 408 -21.99 -3.21 -5.28
N MET A 409 -21.99 -4.02 -4.22
CA MET A 409 -23.21 -4.36 -3.46
C MET A 409 -22.99 -4.15 -1.98
N ARG A 410 -24.02 -3.64 -1.29
CA ARG A 410 -24.06 -3.55 0.16
C ARG A 410 -25.50 -3.48 0.65
N ASP A 411 -25.82 -4.21 1.73
CA ASP A 411 -27.11 -4.12 2.45
C ASP A 411 -28.36 -4.27 1.56
N GLY A 412 -28.27 -5.10 0.51
CA GLY A 412 -29.36 -5.33 -0.44
C GLY A 412 -29.47 -4.29 -1.55
N PHE A 413 -28.63 -3.27 -1.56
CA PHE A 413 -28.51 -2.31 -2.65
C PHE A 413 -27.43 -2.72 -3.64
N LEU A 414 -27.66 -2.38 -4.91
CA LEU A 414 -26.65 -2.40 -5.96
C LEU A 414 -26.25 -0.97 -6.27
N TYR A 415 -24.94 -0.73 -6.34
CA TYR A 415 -24.39 0.57 -6.72
C TYR A 415 -23.80 0.48 -8.11
N ALA A 416 -24.18 1.42 -8.99
CA ALA A 416 -23.59 1.60 -10.31
C ALA A 416 -22.80 2.93 -10.29
N ILE A 417 -21.48 2.85 -10.46
CA ILE A 417 -20.57 3.97 -10.29
C ILE A 417 -20.02 4.38 -11.65
N GLN A 418 -20.45 5.55 -12.16
CA GLN A 418 -19.94 6.14 -13.39
C GLN A 418 -18.53 6.70 -13.15
N LEU A 419 -17.54 6.23 -13.91
CA LEU A 419 -16.15 6.61 -13.67
C LEU A 419 -15.80 8.00 -14.23
N GLU A 420 -16.32 8.38 -15.41
CA GLU A 420 -15.96 9.61 -16.12
C GLU A 420 -17.21 10.38 -16.58
N PRO A 421 -17.83 11.21 -15.72
CA PRO A 421 -18.96 12.03 -16.15
C PRO A 421 -18.55 13.06 -17.21
N SER A 422 -19.35 13.22 -18.29
CA SER A 422 -19.03 14.19 -19.36
C SER A 422 -19.16 15.66 -18.92
N GLY A 423 -19.86 15.91 -17.81
CA GLY A 423 -20.22 17.25 -17.35
C GLY A 423 -21.49 17.83 -17.98
N ARG A 424 -22.11 17.11 -18.92
CA ARG A 424 -23.37 17.47 -19.59
C ARG A 424 -24.48 16.54 -19.16
N THR A 425 -25.74 16.80 -19.57
CA THR A 425 -26.82 15.81 -19.49
C THR A 425 -26.49 14.64 -20.41
N GLU A 426 -26.61 13.42 -19.88
CA GLU A 426 -26.22 12.18 -20.55
C GLU A 426 -27.38 11.20 -20.60
N GLU A 427 -27.56 10.58 -21.78
CA GLU A 427 -28.43 9.40 -21.93
C GLU A 427 -27.54 8.17 -21.98
N LEU A 428 -27.75 7.23 -21.05
CA LEU A 428 -26.89 6.09 -20.82
C LEU A 428 -27.70 4.81 -20.76
N THR A 429 -27.11 3.71 -21.18
CA THR A 429 -27.67 2.37 -21.05
C THR A 429 -26.69 1.46 -20.37
N LEU A 430 -27.13 0.76 -19.32
CA LEU A 430 -26.35 -0.23 -18.59
C LEU A 430 -26.87 -1.64 -18.96
N PRO A 431 -26.23 -2.33 -19.91
CA PRO A 431 -26.73 -3.61 -20.45
C PRO A 431 -26.77 -4.73 -19.41
N SER A 432 -25.82 -4.75 -18.46
CA SER A 432 -25.79 -5.75 -17.37
C SER A 432 -27.02 -5.69 -16.46
N LEU A 433 -27.73 -4.57 -16.46
CA LEU A 433 -28.97 -4.35 -15.70
C LEU A 433 -30.24 -4.58 -16.49
N ALA A 434 -30.14 -5.26 -17.62
CA ALA A 434 -31.29 -5.67 -18.43
C ALA A 434 -32.22 -6.61 -17.64
N TYR A 435 -33.54 -6.46 -17.86
CA TYR A 435 -34.55 -7.31 -17.28
C TYR A 435 -35.44 -7.91 -18.37
N ASP A 436 -35.43 -9.23 -18.49
CA ASP A 436 -36.21 -9.97 -19.46
C ASP A 436 -36.98 -11.09 -18.76
N LEU A 437 -38.28 -11.07 -18.89
CA LEU A 437 -39.17 -12.11 -18.35
C LEU A 437 -39.08 -13.46 -19.08
N LYS A 438 -38.55 -13.46 -20.30
CA LYS A 438 -38.52 -14.65 -21.17
C LYS A 438 -37.14 -15.34 -21.15
N GLN A 439 -36.09 -14.56 -20.91
CA GLN A 439 -34.72 -15.07 -20.90
C GLN A 439 -34.00 -14.62 -19.62
N PRO A 440 -33.37 -15.52 -18.88
CA PRO A 440 -32.53 -15.16 -17.75
C PRO A 440 -31.40 -14.20 -18.20
N ARG A 441 -31.25 -13.09 -17.49
CA ARG A 441 -30.17 -12.10 -17.64
C ARG A 441 -29.28 -12.14 -16.41
N ILE A 442 -28.22 -11.35 -16.40
CA ILE A 442 -27.34 -11.21 -15.24
C ILE A 442 -28.12 -10.71 -14.02
N LEU A 443 -28.97 -9.70 -14.21
CA LEU A 443 -29.90 -9.23 -13.18
C LEU A 443 -31.24 -9.97 -13.29
N HIS A 444 -31.67 -10.62 -12.20
CA HIS A 444 -32.93 -11.37 -12.09
C HIS A 444 -33.96 -10.63 -11.23
N ALA A 445 -33.84 -9.31 -11.13
CA ALA A 445 -34.77 -8.50 -10.33
C ALA A 445 -35.19 -7.24 -11.08
N ARG A 446 -36.39 -6.75 -10.75
CA ARG A 446 -36.91 -5.50 -11.27
C ARG A 446 -36.44 -4.37 -10.37
N ILE A 447 -35.77 -3.36 -10.94
CA ILE A 447 -35.40 -2.15 -10.21
C ILE A 447 -36.64 -1.38 -9.85
N GLN A 448 -36.77 -0.98 -8.59
CA GLN A 448 -37.88 -0.21 -8.05
C GLN A 448 -37.53 1.28 -7.95
N LYS A 449 -36.26 1.60 -7.68
CA LYS A 449 -35.81 2.96 -7.48
C LYS A 449 -34.34 3.13 -7.93
N VAL A 450 -34.08 4.29 -8.50
CA VAL A 450 -32.73 4.74 -8.88
C VAL A 450 -32.50 6.12 -8.26
N GLU A 451 -31.43 6.25 -7.47
CA GLU A 451 -31.05 7.49 -6.77
C GLU A 451 -29.61 7.86 -7.11
N LEU A 452 -29.35 9.13 -7.36
CA LEU A 452 -27.99 9.66 -7.49
C LEU A 452 -27.57 10.17 -6.11
N LEU A 453 -26.51 9.57 -5.53
CA LEU A 453 -26.05 9.96 -4.20
C LEU A 453 -25.59 11.42 -4.17
N GLY A 454 -25.89 12.10 -3.08
CA GLY A 454 -25.61 13.53 -2.90
C GLY A 454 -26.54 14.48 -3.64
N GLU A 455 -27.50 13.98 -4.42
CA GLU A 455 -28.48 14.79 -5.13
C GLU A 455 -29.92 14.40 -4.77
N SER A 456 -30.79 15.41 -4.66
CA SER A 456 -32.20 15.21 -4.36
C SER A 456 -33.09 15.15 -5.62
N GLN A 457 -32.51 15.34 -6.79
CA GLN A 457 -33.23 15.35 -8.05
C GLN A 457 -33.70 13.94 -8.40
N LEU A 458 -34.98 13.82 -8.80
CA LEU A 458 -35.50 12.58 -9.36
C LEU A 458 -34.90 12.33 -10.75
N LEU A 459 -34.40 11.13 -10.96
CA LEU A 459 -33.85 10.71 -12.24
C LEU A 459 -34.98 10.20 -13.15
N SER A 460 -34.87 10.48 -14.46
CA SER A 460 -35.62 9.80 -15.49
C SER A 460 -34.93 8.50 -15.86
N TRP A 461 -35.62 7.37 -15.72
CA TRP A 461 -35.07 6.05 -16.03
C TRP A 461 -36.17 5.06 -16.45
N SER A 462 -35.74 4.03 -17.18
CA SER A 462 -36.57 2.86 -17.51
C SER A 462 -35.71 1.61 -17.59
N GLN A 463 -36.34 0.44 -17.43
CA GLN A 463 -35.63 -0.85 -17.51
C GLN A 463 -36.39 -1.77 -18.47
N ASP A 464 -35.66 -2.37 -19.42
CA ASP A 464 -36.20 -3.34 -20.37
C ASP A 464 -35.21 -4.47 -20.66
N GLU A 465 -35.45 -5.26 -21.70
CA GLU A 465 -34.59 -6.37 -22.11
C GLU A 465 -33.23 -5.97 -22.65
N THR A 466 -33.00 -4.69 -22.91
CA THR A 466 -31.72 -4.15 -23.43
C THR A 466 -30.84 -3.54 -22.33
N GLY A 467 -31.42 -3.12 -21.22
CA GLY A 467 -30.69 -2.54 -20.10
C GLY A 467 -31.48 -1.66 -19.15
N LEU A 468 -30.79 -1.01 -18.27
CA LEU A 468 -31.25 0.14 -17.51
C LEU A 468 -30.91 1.41 -18.28
N HIS A 469 -31.92 2.13 -18.73
CA HIS A 469 -31.78 3.41 -19.43
C HIS A 469 -31.89 4.56 -18.44
N LEU A 470 -30.95 5.47 -18.50
CA LEU A 470 -30.81 6.57 -17.54
C LEU A 470 -30.63 7.89 -18.26
N GLN A 471 -31.26 8.94 -17.73
CA GLN A 471 -30.92 10.31 -18.06
C GLN A 471 -30.27 10.97 -16.85
N LEU A 472 -28.93 11.16 -16.90
CA LEU A 472 -28.19 11.80 -15.83
C LEU A 472 -28.06 13.30 -16.07
N PRO A 473 -28.28 14.14 -15.03
CA PRO A 473 -28.14 15.60 -15.16
C PRO A 473 -26.68 16.01 -15.40
N ALA A 474 -26.50 17.21 -15.94
CA ALA A 474 -25.17 17.83 -16.01
C ALA A 474 -24.55 17.97 -14.62
N CYS A 475 -23.25 17.73 -14.49
CA CYS A 475 -22.51 17.89 -13.24
C CYS A 475 -21.40 18.93 -13.36
N ARG A 476 -21.10 19.61 -12.24
CA ARG A 476 -19.99 20.60 -12.18
C ARG A 476 -18.65 19.93 -11.92
N LYS A 477 -18.61 18.97 -10.99
CA LYS A 477 -17.42 18.20 -10.65
C LYS A 477 -17.36 16.95 -11.54
N LYS A 478 -16.23 16.74 -12.21
CA LYS A 478 -16.00 15.56 -13.04
C LYS A 478 -15.38 14.40 -12.24
N GLN A 479 -15.85 14.20 -11.01
CA GLN A 479 -15.52 13.05 -10.18
C GLN A 479 -16.52 11.91 -10.44
N PRO A 480 -16.19 10.65 -10.14
CA PRO A 480 -17.11 9.53 -10.25
C PRO A 480 -18.48 9.82 -9.59
N ARG A 481 -19.58 9.37 -10.19
CA ARG A 481 -20.93 9.54 -9.66
C ARG A 481 -21.54 8.20 -9.30
N VAL A 482 -22.24 8.13 -8.19
CA VAL A 482 -22.77 6.88 -7.65
C VAL A 482 -24.30 6.84 -7.74
N LEU A 483 -24.80 5.82 -8.41
CA LEU A 483 -26.22 5.49 -8.46
C LEU A 483 -26.49 4.35 -7.46
N ARG A 484 -27.46 4.55 -6.57
CA ARG A 484 -27.99 3.51 -5.68
C ARG A 484 -29.27 2.93 -6.28
N LEU A 485 -29.30 1.61 -6.43
CA LEU A 485 -30.39 0.85 -7.02
C LEU A 485 -31.05 -0.03 -5.95
N SER A 486 -32.38 0.04 -5.82
CA SER A 486 -33.15 -0.86 -4.95
C SER A 486 -34.16 -1.71 -5.74
N PHE A 487 -34.52 -2.88 -5.20
CA PHE A 487 -35.31 -3.93 -5.82
C PHE A 487 -36.63 -4.19 -5.09
#